data_7726b365c5621260518a6905a53be837
#
_entry.id   7726b365c5621260518a6905a53be837
#
_cell.length_a   1.000
_cell.length_b   1.000
_cell.length_c   1.000
_cell.angle_alpha   90.00
_cell.angle_beta   90.00
_cell.angle_gamma   90.00
#
_symmetry.space_group_name_H-M   'P 1'
#
loop_
_entity.id
_entity.type
_entity.pdbx_description
1 polymer ?
#
loop_
_entity_poly.entity_id
_entity_poly.type
_entity_poly.pdbx_seq_one_letter_code
_entity_poly.pdbx_strand_id
1 'polypeptide(L)'
;LYACPPAGARVTRLRYDRDVSVRDVLIVGAGPSGLAAAIACRHHGLDYVVLEQGALVDAIARFPLNMVFFTTPELLEVGGVPLTTPHDKPTRAEMLRYYRKVTDTFQLQVSLFEQVTAVERDGEGEAPVFVVTTRTRLGAVRVRQARAVVLAMGYYDRPNRLGVPGEDLPHVSHYYSEPHPYYRRRVVVVGGKNSACEAALDLRRNGAHVTLVHRGATLGDSVKYWVRPDIENRIKEGSVAAHFNTTIAAITDTHVVVETAGVRHEIAADAVLLLTGYRADPAFLRGAGVTLDPETLIPSHDPATFETNVPNLFVAGGQLAGVRTGTIFIENGRFHGEQIAKTLAERLGQR
;
A
#
# COMPACT_ATOMS: atom_id res chain seq x y z
N LEU A 1 3.19 -10.90 -20.71
CA LEU A 1 4.45 -10.58 -21.43
C LEU A 1 4.37 -9.16 -21.94
N TYR A 2 4.88 -8.19 -21.18
CA TYR A 2 5.14 -6.83 -21.68
C TYR A 2 6.61 -6.54 -21.49
N ALA A 3 7.34 -6.43 -22.62
CA ALA A 3 8.73 -6.07 -22.66
C ALA A 3 8.91 -4.62 -22.17
N CYS A 4 9.88 -4.41 -21.30
CA CYS A 4 10.36 -3.10 -20.89
C CYS A 4 11.08 -2.45 -22.07
N PRO A 5 10.80 -1.18 -22.45
CA PRO A 5 11.58 -0.49 -23.46
C PRO A 5 13.01 -0.18 -22.95
N PRO A 6 14.02 -0.12 -23.83
CA PRO A 6 15.42 0.07 -23.45
C PRO A 6 15.67 1.42 -22.79
N ALA A 7 16.50 1.44 -21.76
CA ALA A 7 17.02 2.63 -21.11
C ALA A 7 17.87 3.42 -22.13
N GLY A 8 17.50 4.68 -22.40
CA GLY A 8 18.32 5.57 -23.22
C GLY A 8 17.60 6.50 -24.20
N ALA A 9 16.27 6.49 -24.28
CA ALA A 9 15.55 7.47 -25.08
C ALA A 9 15.61 8.84 -24.38
N ARG A 10 16.33 9.80 -24.95
CA ARG A 10 16.22 11.24 -24.61
C ARG A 10 14.74 11.59 -24.68
N VAL A 11 14.15 11.98 -23.55
CA VAL A 11 12.82 12.55 -23.48
C VAL A 11 12.84 13.81 -24.32
N THR A 12 12.36 13.72 -25.56
CA THR A 12 12.02 14.88 -26.37
C THR A 12 11.02 15.67 -25.52
N ARG A 13 11.34 16.95 -25.19
CA ARG A 13 10.40 17.86 -24.53
C ARG A 13 9.07 17.75 -25.27
N LEU A 14 8.11 17.02 -24.70
CA LEU A 14 6.73 17.04 -25.14
C LEU A 14 6.31 18.51 -25.07
N ARG A 15 5.89 19.08 -26.21
CA ARG A 15 5.25 20.39 -26.22
C ARG A 15 3.93 20.18 -25.50
N TYR A 16 3.90 20.59 -24.23
CA TYR A 16 2.68 20.57 -23.44
C TYR A 16 1.67 21.51 -24.10
N ASP A 17 0.48 21.01 -24.29
CA ASP A 17 -0.65 21.82 -24.70
C ASP A 17 -0.81 22.91 -23.62
N ARG A 18 -0.73 24.20 -23.99
CA ARG A 18 -0.68 25.33 -23.05
C ARG A 18 -2.00 25.57 -22.31
N ASP A 19 -2.97 24.69 -22.49
CA ASP A 19 -4.34 24.79 -21.94
C ASP A 19 -4.61 23.88 -20.73
N VAL A 20 -3.57 23.31 -20.11
CA VAL A 20 -3.73 22.54 -18.87
C VAL A 20 -3.86 23.52 -17.69
N SER A 21 -5.03 23.61 -17.10
CA SER A 21 -5.25 24.43 -15.90
C SER A 21 -4.36 23.93 -14.75
N VAL A 22 -3.56 24.83 -14.16
CA VAL A 22 -2.72 24.52 -13.00
C VAL A 22 -3.60 24.47 -11.76
N ARG A 23 -3.70 23.31 -11.12
CA ARG A 23 -4.40 23.11 -9.86
C ARG A 23 -3.57 23.64 -8.69
N ASP A 24 -4.20 23.93 -7.56
CA ASP A 24 -3.45 24.18 -6.33
C ASP A 24 -2.77 22.91 -5.85
N VAL A 25 -3.50 21.76 -5.84
CA VAL A 25 -2.99 20.51 -5.27
C VAL A 25 -3.35 19.29 -6.16
N LEU A 26 -2.38 18.45 -6.44
CA LEU A 26 -2.60 17.08 -6.90
C LEU A 26 -2.33 16.09 -5.75
N ILE A 27 -3.29 15.23 -5.45
CA ILE A 27 -3.18 14.20 -4.43
C ILE A 27 -3.04 12.85 -5.13
N VAL A 28 -1.95 12.12 -4.85
CA VAL A 28 -1.65 10.83 -5.49
C VAL A 28 -2.03 9.70 -4.53
N GLY A 29 -3.09 8.96 -4.89
CA GLY A 29 -3.68 7.87 -4.11
C GLY A 29 -4.99 8.27 -3.43
N ALA A 30 -6.05 7.50 -3.68
CA ALA A 30 -7.38 7.64 -3.05
C ALA A 30 -7.58 6.63 -1.91
N GLY A 31 -6.52 6.33 -1.17
CA GLY A 31 -6.58 5.63 0.11
C GLY A 31 -7.10 6.55 1.23
N PRO A 32 -7.26 6.02 2.46
CA PRO A 32 -7.79 6.79 3.60
C PRO A 32 -7.08 8.13 3.83
N SER A 33 -5.74 8.15 3.77
CA SER A 33 -4.95 9.38 3.96
C SER A 33 -5.11 10.37 2.81
N GLY A 34 -5.20 9.88 1.56
CA GLY A 34 -5.43 10.74 0.41
C GLY A 34 -6.83 11.35 0.40
N LEU A 35 -7.86 10.58 0.80
CA LEU A 35 -9.22 11.09 0.96
C LEU A 35 -9.30 12.11 2.11
N ALA A 36 -8.61 11.86 3.22
CA ALA A 36 -8.52 12.83 4.32
C ALA A 36 -7.85 14.13 3.86
N ALA A 37 -6.79 14.06 3.07
CA ALA A 37 -6.15 15.23 2.47
C ALA A 37 -7.08 15.98 1.50
N ALA A 38 -7.87 15.25 0.70
CA ALA A 38 -8.85 15.85 -0.20
C ALA A 38 -9.96 16.59 0.55
N ILE A 39 -10.46 16.02 1.64
CA ILE A 39 -11.44 16.68 2.52
C ILE A 39 -10.86 17.97 3.10
N ALA A 40 -9.64 17.90 3.61
CA ALA A 40 -8.97 19.07 4.17
C ALA A 40 -8.73 20.16 3.12
N CYS A 41 -8.24 19.80 1.91
CA CYS A 41 -8.11 20.76 0.81
C CYS A 41 -9.44 21.44 0.47
N ARG A 42 -10.55 20.67 0.43
CA ARG A 42 -11.89 21.24 0.22
C ARG A 42 -12.30 22.22 1.30
N HIS A 43 -12.06 21.90 2.58
CA HIS A 43 -12.38 22.78 3.71
C HIS A 43 -11.59 24.09 3.67
N HIS A 44 -10.35 24.04 3.21
CA HIS A 44 -9.50 25.22 3.05
C HIS A 44 -9.68 25.95 1.70
N GLY A 45 -10.65 25.55 0.87
CA GLY A 45 -10.95 26.21 -0.42
C GLY A 45 -9.90 26.03 -1.51
N LEU A 46 -9.01 25.04 -1.38
CA LEU A 46 -7.98 24.74 -2.37
C LEU A 46 -8.59 23.97 -3.56
N ASP A 47 -8.17 24.32 -4.78
CA ASP A 47 -8.50 23.59 -6.00
C ASP A 47 -7.64 22.33 -6.12
N TYR A 48 -8.25 21.14 -6.03
CA TYR A 48 -7.53 19.89 -6.00
C TYR A 48 -8.14 18.82 -6.90
N VAL A 49 -7.37 17.78 -7.18
CA VAL A 49 -7.87 16.49 -7.68
C VAL A 49 -7.07 15.34 -7.10
N VAL A 50 -7.75 14.23 -6.78
CA VAL A 50 -7.14 12.98 -6.35
C VAL A 50 -6.95 12.07 -7.56
N LEU A 51 -5.77 11.50 -7.73
CA LEU A 51 -5.43 10.55 -8.80
C LEU A 51 -5.23 9.17 -8.19
N GLU A 52 -6.03 8.19 -8.63
CA GLU A 52 -6.00 6.82 -8.12
C GLU A 52 -5.78 5.82 -9.26
N GLN A 53 -4.77 4.95 -9.10
CA GLN A 53 -4.42 3.95 -10.13
C GLN A 53 -5.48 2.86 -10.31
N GLY A 54 -6.22 2.55 -9.25
CA GLY A 54 -7.24 1.50 -9.21
C GLY A 54 -8.62 2.03 -8.89
N ALA A 55 -9.38 1.22 -8.17
CA ALA A 55 -10.68 1.61 -7.62
C ALA A 55 -10.50 2.52 -6.40
N LEU A 56 -11.59 3.15 -5.96
CA LEU A 56 -11.58 3.91 -4.71
C LEU A 56 -11.12 3.02 -3.55
N VAL A 57 -10.15 3.49 -2.76
CA VAL A 57 -9.45 2.75 -1.69
C VAL A 57 -8.96 1.37 -2.13
N ASP A 58 -8.30 1.31 -3.28
CA ASP A 58 -7.91 0.07 -3.97
C ASP A 58 -7.12 -0.91 -3.09
N ALA A 59 -6.25 -0.42 -2.21
CA ALA A 59 -5.55 -1.27 -1.24
C ALA A 59 -6.53 -2.05 -0.35
N ILE A 60 -7.59 -1.40 0.17
CA ILE A 60 -8.63 -2.05 0.96
C ILE A 60 -9.47 -3.00 0.09
N ALA A 61 -9.72 -2.64 -1.17
CA ALA A 61 -10.43 -3.51 -2.11
C ALA A 61 -9.69 -4.83 -2.39
N ARG A 62 -8.37 -4.85 -2.21
CA ARG A 62 -7.51 -6.04 -2.38
C ARG A 62 -7.17 -6.77 -1.08
N PHE A 63 -7.63 -6.30 0.08
CA PHE A 63 -7.52 -7.05 1.33
C PHE A 63 -8.33 -8.35 1.27
N PRO A 64 -8.05 -9.33 2.15
CA PRO A 64 -8.83 -10.57 2.21
C PRO A 64 -10.33 -10.31 2.32
N LEU A 65 -11.14 -11.09 1.59
CA LEU A 65 -12.59 -10.84 1.45
C LEU A 65 -13.31 -10.79 2.80
N ASN A 66 -12.92 -11.67 3.71
CA ASN A 66 -13.53 -11.79 5.05
C ASN A 66 -12.74 -11.01 6.13
N MET A 67 -11.87 -10.09 5.72
CA MET A 67 -11.07 -9.33 6.68
C MET A 67 -11.96 -8.50 7.61
N VAL A 68 -11.68 -8.59 8.90
CA VAL A 68 -12.16 -7.69 9.96
C VAL A 68 -10.99 -6.78 10.36
N PHE A 69 -11.22 -5.49 10.45
CA PHE A 69 -10.19 -4.53 10.86
C PHE A 69 -9.77 -4.75 12.31
N PHE A 70 -8.59 -4.27 12.67
CA PHE A 70 -8.02 -4.53 13.99
C PHE A 70 -8.49 -3.56 15.07
N THR A 71 -9.11 -2.46 14.66
CA THR A 71 -9.50 -1.36 15.53
C THR A 71 -10.99 -1.05 15.43
N THR A 72 -11.47 -0.19 16.34
CA THR A 72 -12.89 0.21 16.41
C THR A 72 -13.25 1.22 15.31
N PRO A 73 -14.54 1.35 14.97
CA PRO A 73 -14.98 2.25 13.89
C PRO A 73 -14.52 3.69 14.06
N GLU A 74 -14.59 4.23 15.27
CA GLU A 74 -14.30 5.64 15.57
C GLU A 74 -12.86 6.03 15.22
N LEU A 75 -11.93 5.08 15.34
CA LEU A 75 -10.52 5.30 15.01
C LEU A 75 -10.24 5.25 13.50
N LEU A 76 -11.19 4.76 12.72
CA LEU A 76 -11.10 4.65 11.25
C LEU A 76 -11.86 5.76 10.51
N GLU A 77 -12.63 6.58 11.23
CA GLU A 77 -13.40 7.68 10.66
C GLU A 77 -12.51 8.77 10.05
N VAL A 78 -12.95 9.31 8.92
CA VAL A 78 -12.31 10.44 8.25
C VAL A 78 -13.32 11.56 7.99
N GLY A 79 -12.89 12.80 8.10
CA GLY A 79 -13.70 14.00 7.83
C GLY A 79 -14.92 14.14 8.72
N GLY A 80 -14.93 13.52 9.91
CA GLY A 80 -16.08 13.59 10.83
C GLY A 80 -17.33 12.82 10.34
N VAL A 81 -17.23 11.99 9.29
CA VAL A 81 -18.33 11.12 8.86
C VAL A 81 -18.38 9.88 9.75
N PRO A 82 -19.49 9.63 10.47
CA PRO A 82 -19.58 8.45 11.32
C PRO A 82 -19.50 7.13 10.54
N LEU A 83 -18.72 6.19 11.07
CA LEU A 83 -18.65 4.80 10.61
C LEU A 83 -19.50 3.91 11.51
N THR A 84 -20.68 3.56 11.03
CA THR A 84 -21.62 2.70 11.77
C THR A 84 -21.50 1.26 11.30
N THR A 85 -21.30 0.33 12.23
CA THR A 85 -21.27 -1.12 12.02
C THR A 85 -22.03 -1.82 13.16
N PRO A 86 -22.65 -2.97 12.92
CA PRO A 86 -23.29 -3.77 13.98
C PRO A 86 -22.29 -4.53 14.86
N HIS A 87 -20.99 -4.45 14.56
CA HIS A 87 -19.92 -5.18 15.24
C HIS A 87 -18.92 -4.22 15.90
N ASP A 88 -18.16 -4.70 16.86
CA ASP A 88 -17.11 -3.92 17.53
C ASP A 88 -16.02 -3.44 16.56
N LYS A 89 -15.83 -4.16 15.47
CA LYS A 89 -14.81 -3.88 14.45
C LYS A 89 -15.40 -4.02 13.05
N PRO A 90 -15.15 -3.05 12.16
CA PRO A 90 -15.72 -3.11 10.82
C PRO A 90 -15.06 -4.17 9.95
N THR A 91 -15.86 -4.73 9.05
CA THR A 91 -15.39 -5.61 7.98
C THR A 91 -14.84 -4.82 6.80
N ARG A 92 -14.07 -5.50 5.93
CA ARG A 92 -13.63 -4.93 4.65
C ARG A 92 -14.80 -4.37 3.82
N ALA A 93 -15.91 -5.10 3.74
CA ALA A 93 -17.08 -4.68 2.97
C ALA A 93 -17.72 -3.38 3.51
N GLU A 94 -17.78 -3.24 4.84
CA GLU A 94 -18.28 -2.03 5.50
C GLU A 94 -17.35 -0.84 5.24
N MET A 95 -16.02 -1.05 5.32
CA MET A 95 -15.05 0.00 5.01
C MET A 95 -15.12 0.47 3.56
N LEU A 96 -15.30 -0.44 2.59
CA LEU A 96 -15.50 -0.06 1.19
C LEU A 96 -16.77 0.79 1.00
N ARG A 97 -17.86 0.43 1.68
CA ARG A 97 -19.11 1.20 1.68
C ARG A 97 -18.90 2.57 2.34
N TYR A 98 -18.21 2.59 3.45
CA TYR A 98 -17.91 3.80 4.22
C TYR A 98 -17.14 4.83 3.36
N TYR A 99 -16.04 4.44 2.70
CA TYR A 99 -15.26 5.39 1.89
C TYR A 99 -16.00 5.88 0.67
N ARG A 100 -16.90 5.10 0.06
CA ARG A 100 -17.82 5.61 -0.98
C ARG A 100 -18.73 6.71 -0.40
N LYS A 101 -19.34 6.44 0.76
CA LYS A 101 -20.18 7.44 1.45
C LYS A 101 -19.39 8.71 1.78
N VAL A 102 -18.16 8.60 2.28
CA VAL A 102 -17.28 9.75 2.54
C VAL A 102 -17.04 10.56 1.26
N THR A 103 -16.66 9.88 0.17
CA THR A 103 -16.40 10.52 -1.12
C THR A 103 -17.63 11.27 -1.64
N ASP A 104 -18.81 10.66 -1.55
CA ASP A 104 -20.07 11.26 -1.99
C ASP A 104 -20.50 12.42 -1.07
N THR A 105 -20.35 12.27 0.25
CA THR A 105 -20.73 13.32 1.24
C THR A 105 -19.95 14.60 0.98
N PHE A 106 -18.66 14.50 0.71
CA PHE A 106 -17.83 15.67 0.40
C PHE A 106 -17.73 15.97 -1.10
N GLN A 107 -18.41 15.22 -1.99
CA GLN A 107 -18.31 15.39 -3.45
C GLN A 107 -16.85 15.51 -3.91
N LEU A 108 -15.98 14.60 -3.42
CA LEU A 108 -14.55 14.67 -3.66
C LEU A 108 -14.23 14.48 -5.15
N GLN A 109 -13.33 15.30 -5.68
CA GLN A 109 -12.84 15.18 -7.06
C GLN A 109 -11.80 14.05 -7.15
N VAL A 110 -12.21 12.87 -7.58
CA VAL A 110 -11.33 11.68 -7.71
C VAL A 110 -11.32 11.18 -9.15
N SER A 111 -10.14 11.08 -9.75
CA SER A 111 -9.91 10.42 -11.03
C SER A 111 -9.45 9.00 -10.77
N LEU A 112 -10.34 8.02 -10.93
CA LEU A 112 -10.06 6.60 -10.75
C LEU A 112 -9.42 6.02 -12.02
N PHE A 113 -8.67 4.91 -11.86
CA PHE A 113 -7.98 4.19 -12.92
C PHE A 113 -7.01 5.07 -13.72
N GLU A 114 -6.41 6.03 -13.02
CA GLU A 114 -5.40 6.94 -13.53
C GLU A 114 -4.15 6.86 -12.66
N GLN A 115 -3.15 6.12 -13.13
CA GLN A 115 -1.88 5.89 -12.44
C GLN A 115 -0.94 7.06 -12.67
N VAL A 116 -0.41 7.65 -11.61
CA VAL A 116 0.72 8.59 -11.69
C VAL A 116 2.00 7.80 -11.94
N THR A 117 2.72 8.15 -13.00
CA THR A 117 3.96 7.47 -13.42
C THR A 117 5.21 8.29 -13.17
N ALA A 118 5.09 9.63 -13.13
CA ALA A 118 6.18 10.54 -12.80
C ALA A 118 5.63 11.82 -12.16
N VAL A 119 6.44 12.41 -11.28
CA VAL A 119 6.24 13.75 -10.71
C VAL A 119 7.54 14.49 -10.90
N GLU A 120 7.50 15.56 -11.68
CA GLU A 120 8.66 16.37 -12.02
C GLU A 120 8.36 17.83 -11.67
N ARG A 121 9.38 18.58 -11.27
CA ARG A 121 9.26 19.99 -10.99
C ARG A 121 9.69 20.77 -12.23
N ASP A 122 8.83 21.62 -12.77
CA ASP A 122 9.13 22.51 -13.90
C ASP A 122 9.24 23.95 -13.42
N GLY A 123 10.32 24.61 -13.85
CA GLY A 123 10.60 26.01 -13.57
C GLY A 123 11.66 26.25 -12.48
N GLU A 124 12.62 27.12 -12.81
CA GLU A 124 13.55 27.78 -11.89
C GLU A 124 12.94 29.14 -11.56
N GLY A 125 12.25 29.31 -10.43
CA GLY A 125 11.66 30.59 -10.07
C GLY A 125 10.80 30.55 -8.79
N GLU A 126 10.20 31.69 -8.44
CA GLU A 126 9.41 31.88 -7.20
C GLU A 126 8.09 31.09 -7.19
N ALA A 127 7.63 30.54 -8.32
CA ALA A 127 6.39 29.77 -8.42
C ALA A 127 6.56 28.51 -9.29
N PRO A 128 7.38 27.52 -8.88
CA PRO A 128 7.54 26.28 -9.62
C PRO A 128 6.23 25.49 -9.63
N VAL A 129 5.97 24.84 -10.78
CA VAL A 129 4.80 24.00 -11.00
C VAL A 129 5.28 22.55 -11.09
N PHE A 130 4.52 21.63 -10.49
CA PHE A 130 4.74 20.21 -10.71
C PHE A 130 4.05 19.77 -12.00
N VAL A 131 4.80 19.04 -12.83
CA VAL A 131 4.30 18.33 -14.00
C VAL A 131 4.15 16.86 -13.61
N VAL A 132 2.91 16.39 -13.61
CA VAL A 132 2.55 15.04 -13.19
C VAL A 132 2.10 14.25 -14.41
N THR A 133 2.91 13.26 -14.79
CA THR A 133 2.57 12.35 -15.90
C THR A 133 1.74 11.20 -15.36
N THR A 134 0.62 10.92 -16.03
CA THR A 134 -0.30 9.86 -15.66
C THR A 134 -0.57 8.92 -16.82
N ARG A 135 -1.02 7.70 -16.51
CA ARG A 135 -1.48 6.72 -17.49
C ARG A 135 -2.83 6.16 -17.05
N THR A 136 -3.80 6.24 -17.95
CA THR A 136 -5.12 5.64 -17.71
C THR A 136 -5.07 4.13 -17.88
N ARG A 137 -6.08 3.41 -17.38
CA ARG A 137 -6.24 1.95 -17.57
C ARG A 137 -6.24 1.54 -19.04
N LEU A 138 -6.70 2.41 -19.93
CA LEU A 138 -6.71 2.17 -21.39
C LEU A 138 -5.40 2.56 -22.08
N GLY A 139 -4.35 2.93 -21.31
CA GLY A 139 -3.01 3.24 -21.81
C GLY A 139 -2.82 4.69 -22.27
N ALA A 140 -3.84 5.54 -22.23
CA ALA A 140 -3.67 6.96 -22.60
C ALA A 140 -2.78 7.66 -21.56
N VAL A 141 -1.77 8.36 -22.05
CA VAL A 141 -0.88 9.21 -21.24
C VAL A 141 -1.50 10.61 -21.15
N ARG A 142 -1.53 11.16 -19.93
CA ARG A 142 -2.00 12.53 -19.65
C ARG A 142 -0.94 13.28 -18.86
N VAL A 143 -0.96 14.58 -18.99
CA VAL A 143 -0.13 15.50 -18.20
C VAL A 143 -1.06 16.39 -17.40
N ARG A 144 -0.75 16.54 -16.11
CA ARG A 144 -1.46 17.43 -15.18
C ARG A 144 -0.46 18.36 -14.51
N GLN A 145 -0.92 19.53 -14.12
CA GLN A 145 -0.09 20.52 -13.46
C GLN A 145 -0.68 20.96 -12.14
N ALA A 146 0.17 21.17 -11.13
CA ALA A 146 -0.23 21.71 -9.84
C ALA A 146 0.90 22.49 -9.18
N ARG A 147 0.54 23.39 -8.26
CA ARG A 147 1.46 24.15 -7.41
C ARG A 147 2.06 23.28 -6.30
N ALA A 148 1.31 22.26 -5.86
CA ALA A 148 1.73 21.32 -4.84
C ALA A 148 1.28 19.89 -5.18
N VAL A 149 2.02 18.91 -4.66
CA VAL A 149 1.68 17.49 -4.78
C VAL A 149 1.71 16.83 -3.39
N VAL A 150 0.70 16.01 -3.10
CA VAL A 150 0.63 15.18 -1.90
C VAL A 150 0.73 13.71 -2.32
N LEU A 151 1.80 13.03 -1.90
CA LEU A 151 2.01 11.62 -2.15
C LEU A 151 1.37 10.79 -1.03
N ALA A 152 0.23 10.15 -1.31
CA ALA A 152 -0.55 9.32 -0.38
C ALA A 152 -0.75 7.88 -0.91
N MET A 153 0.25 7.35 -1.63
CA MET A 153 0.16 6.08 -2.39
C MET A 153 0.20 4.83 -1.50
N GLY A 154 0.50 4.97 -0.20
CA GLY A 154 0.62 3.82 0.71
C GLY A 154 1.82 2.91 0.38
N TYR A 155 1.70 1.62 0.75
CA TYR A 155 2.78 0.62 0.55
C TYR A 155 2.26 -0.75 0.07
N TYR A 156 0.97 -0.98 0.02
CA TYR A 156 0.39 -2.31 -0.24
C TYR A 156 0.66 -2.84 -1.66
N ASP A 157 0.99 -1.96 -2.61
CA ASP A 157 1.28 -2.31 -4.00
C ASP A 157 2.69 -2.89 -4.22
N ARG A 158 3.56 -2.80 -3.22
CA ARG A 158 4.96 -3.22 -3.33
C ARG A 158 5.30 -4.29 -2.28
N PRO A 159 5.02 -5.57 -2.60
CA PRO A 159 5.42 -6.67 -1.72
C PRO A 159 6.94 -6.78 -1.64
N ASN A 160 7.42 -7.24 -0.49
CA ASN A 160 8.83 -7.56 -0.30
C ASN A 160 9.14 -8.87 -1.01
N ARG A 161 9.75 -8.78 -2.18
CA ARG A 161 10.14 -9.94 -2.96
C ARG A 161 11.33 -10.66 -2.31
N LEU A 162 11.36 -11.98 -2.46
CA LEU A 162 12.45 -12.82 -1.98
C LEU A 162 13.63 -12.84 -2.98
N GLY A 163 13.35 -12.63 -4.27
CA GLY A 163 14.35 -12.71 -5.34
C GLY A 163 14.82 -14.14 -5.63
N VAL A 164 13.98 -15.13 -5.35
CA VAL A 164 14.31 -16.54 -5.54
C VAL A 164 13.78 -17.07 -6.88
N PRO A 165 14.41 -18.09 -7.47
CA PRO A 165 13.88 -18.78 -8.65
C PRO A 165 12.45 -19.27 -8.39
N GLY A 166 11.56 -19.07 -9.37
CA GLY A 166 10.17 -19.50 -9.31
C GLY A 166 9.21 -18.58 -8.54
N GLU A 167 9.67 -17.43 -8.06
CA GLU A 167 8.82 -16.47 -7.34
C GLU A 167 7.66 -15.92 -8.20
N ASP A 168 7.80 -15.92 -9.53
CA ASP A 168 6.80 -15.42 -10.48
C ASP A 168 5.94 -16.53 -11.12
N LEU A 169 5.99 -17.77 -10.60
CA LEU A 169 5.16 -18.87 -11.09
C LEU A 169 3.67 -18.60 -10.82
N PRO A 170 2.74 -19.08 -11.69
CA PRO A 170 1.32 -18.75 -11.61
C PRO A 170 0.62 -19.14 -10.30
N HIS A 171 1.13 -20.15 -9.57
CA HIS A 171 0.61 -20.61 -8.28
C HIS A 171 1.26 -19.93 -7.07
N VAL A 172 2.11 -18.91 -7.31
CA VAL A 172 2.76 -18.09 -6.28
C VAL A 172 2.06 -16.74 -6.21
N SER A 173 1.71 -16.29 -5.01
CA SER A 173 1.10 -14.98 -4.81
C SER A 173 1.69 -14.27 -3.58
N HIS A 174 1.82 -12.94 -3.68
CA HIS A 174 2.15 -12.08 -2.54
C HIS A 174 0.91 -11.57 -1.79
N TYR A 175 -0.27 -11.96 -2.26
CA TYR A 175 -1.55 -11.53 -1.71
C TYR A 175 -2.43 -12.74 -1.41
N TYR A 176 -3.06 -12.71 -0.25
CA TYR A 176 -4.10 -13.65 0.11
C TYR A 176 -5.47 -12.97 -0.04
N SER A 177 -6.42 -13.63 -0.69
CA SER A 177 -7.76 -13.10 -0.90
C SER A 177 -8.81 -13.88 -0.11
N GLU A 178 -8.91 -15.20 -0.32
CA GLU A 178 -9.92 -16.07 0.27
C GLU A 178 -9.46 -17.53 0.31
N PRO A 179 -10.05 -18.39 1.17
CA PRO A 179 -9.60 -19.76 1.32
C PRO A 179 -10.17 -20.74 0.28
N HIS A 180 -11.31 -20.42 -0.35
CA HIS A 180 -12.06 -21.38 -1.18
C HIS A 180 -11.24 -22.04 -2.30
N PRO A 181 -10.39 -21.33 -3.07
CA PRO A 181 -9.56 -21.94 -4.11
C PRO A 181 -8.53 -22.97 -3.61
N TYR A 182 -8.28 -22.98 -2.30
CA TYR A 182 -7.25 -23.82 -1.67
C TYR A 182 -7.82 -25.04 -0.95
N TYR A 183 -9.11 -25.31 -1.05
CA TYR A 183 -9.73 -26.49 -0.42
C TYR A 183 -9.04 -27.79 -0.83
N ARG A 184 -8.59 -28.59 0.17
CA ARG A 184 -7.81 -29.83 0.04
C ARG A 184 -6.45 -29.68 -0.71
N ARG A 185 -5.95 -28.46 -0.85
CA ARG A 185 -4.64 -28.21 -1.47
C ARG A 185 -3.55 -28.04 -0.40
N ARG A 186 -2.32 -28.38 -0.79
CA ARG A 186 -1.12 -28.12 0.02
C ARG A 186 -0.70 -26.69 -0.23
N VAL A 187 -0.76 -25.85 0.80
CA VAL A 187 -0.42 -24.43 0.70
C VAL A 187 0.77 -24.11 1.59
N VAL A 188 1.84 -23.61 1.00
CA VAL A 188 2.98 -23.09 1.74
C VAL A 188 2.76 -21.59 1.96
N VAL A 189 2.69 -21.16 3.21
CA VAL A 189 2.57 -19.76 3.62
C VAL A 189 3.91 -19.30 4.16
N VAL A 190 4.51 -18.30 3.51
CA VAL A 190 5.82 -17.75 3.91
C VAL A 190 5.62 -16.43 4.63
N GLY A 191 6.03 -16.37 5.89
CA GLY A 191 5.91 -15.19 6.74
C GLY A 191 5.76 -15.58 8.21
N GLY A 192 5.77 -14.61 9.11
CA GLY A 192 5.64 -14.86 10.55
C GLY A 192 4.95 -13.73 11.30
N LYS A 193 4.24 -12.83 10.59
CA LYS A 193 3.46 -11.73 11.16
C LYS A 193 1.97 -11.93 10.91
N ASN A 194 1.14 -10.92 11.23
CA ASN A 194 -0.33 -11.01 11.17
C ASN A 194 -0.87 -11.63 9.88
N SER A 195 -0.50 -11.11 8.72
CA SER A 195 -1.04 -11.59 7.44
C SER A 195 -0.78 -13.07 7.20
N ALA A 196 0.43 -13.57 7.54
CA ALA A 196 0.77 -14.98 7.37
C ALA A 196 0.02 -15.86 8.39
N CYS A 197 -0.08 -15.45 9.64
CA CYS A 197 -0.77 -16.19 10.69
C CYS A 197 -2.28 -16.26 10.40
N GLU A 198 -2.89 -15.15 10.03
CA GLU A 198 -4.33 -15.09 9.72
C GLU A 198 -4.67 -15.92 8.46
N ALA A 199 -3.86 -15.80 7.39
CA ALA A 199 -4.04 -16.60 6.19
C ALA A 199 -3.88 -18.10 6.49
N ALA A 200 -2.88 -18.50 7.27
CA ALA A 200 -2.67 -19.90 7.67
C ALA A 200 -3.86 -20.45 8.45
N LEU A 201 -4.40 -19.67 9.40
CA LEU A 201 -5.58 -20.07 10.19
C LEU A 201 -6.83 -20.16 9.31
N ASP A 202 -7.06 -19.17 8.43
CA ASP A 202 -8.24 -19.16 7.56
C ASP A 202 -8.19 -20.32 6.55
N LEU A 203 -7.07 -20.56 5.92
CA LEU A 203 -6.84 -21.69 5.01
C LEU A 203 -7.08 -23.04 5.73
N ARG A 204 -6.49 -23.23 6.90
CA ARG A 204 -6.65 -24.46 7.70
C ARG A 204 -8.11 -24.70 8.07
N ARG A 205 -8.82 -23.68 8.56
CA ARG A 205 -10.24 -23.76 8.92
C ARG A 205 -11.14 -24.16 7.74
N ASN A 206 -10.71 -23.81 6.54
CA ASN A 206 -11.42 -24.09 5.28
C ASN A 206 -10.86 -25.31 4.53
N GLY A 207 -10.09 -26.19 5.20
CA GLY A 207 -9.73 -27.52 4.71
C GLY A 207 -8.51 -27.57 3.81
N ALA A 208 -7.66 -26.55 3.77
CA ALA A 208 -6.33 -26.62 3.16
C ALA A 208 -5.34 -27.33 4.09
N HIS A 209 -4.31 -27.97 3.49
CA HIS A 209 -3.14 -28.50 4.20
C HIS A 209 -2.07 -27.42 4.24
N VAL A 210 -1.88 -26.79 5.40
CA VAL A 210 -1.04 -25.60 5.52
C VAL A 210 0.32 -25.92 6.11
N THR A 211 1.37 -25.41 5.45
CA THR A 211 2.74 -25.37 5.99
C THR A 211 3.20 -23.93 6.10
N LEU A 212 3.51 -23.47 7.30
CA LEU A 212 4.06 -22.15 7.58
C LEU A 212 5.60 -22.20 7.54
N VAL A 213 6.22 -21.33 6.76
CA VAL A 213 7.68 -21.18 6.69
C VAL A 213 8.09 -19.81 7.17
N HIS A 214 8.95 -19.72 8.18
CA HIS A 214 9.42 -18.47 8.72
C HIS A 214 10.92 -18.46 8.99
N ARG A 215 11.59 -17.37 8.56
CA ARG A 215 13.05 -17.19 8.73
C ARG A 215 13.47 -16.97 10.19
N GLY A 216 12.58 -16.49 11.05
CA GLY A 216 12.84 -16.27 12.48
C GLY A 216 12.64 -17.55 13.29
N ALA A 217 13.16 -17.54 14.52
CA ALA A 217 13.04 -18.66 15.46
C ALA A 217 11.62 -18.80 16.03
N THR A 218 10.83 -17.72 16.03
CA THR A 218 9.47 -17.65 16.57
C THR A 218 8.63 -16.74 15.70
N LEU A 219 7.31 -16.78 15.87
CA LEU A 219 6.42 -15.79 15.27
C LEU A 219 6.76 -14.37 15.73
N GLY A 220 6.59 -13.38 14.83
CA GLY A 220 6.93 -11.99 15.13
C GLY A 220 6.11 -11.41 16.29
N ASP A 221 6.73 -10.55 17.11
CA ASP A 221 6.10 -9.97 18.31
C ASP A 221 4.84 -9.13 18.01
N SER A 222 4.74 -8.62 16.78
CA SER A 222 3.60 -7.83 16.32
C SER A 222 2.35 -8.68 15.99
N VAL A 223 2.41 -10.02 16.08
CA VAL A 223 1.22 -10.86 15.91
C VAL A 223 0.24 -10.54 17.04
N LYS A 224 -0.99 -10.20 16.64
CA LYS A 224 -2.03 -9.75 17.57
C LYS A 224 -2.33 -10.79 18.65
N TYR A 225 -2.55 -10.33 19.87
CA TYR A 225 -2.76 -11.20 21.04
C TYR A 225 -3.96 -12.16 20.91
N TRP A 226 -4.92 -11.84 20.07
CA TRP A 226 -6.07 -12.72 19.79
C TRP A 226 -5.81 -13.72 18.64
N VAL A 227 -4.76 -13.52 17.81
CA VAL A 227 -4.34 -14.42 16.74
C VAL A 227 -3.26 -15.39 17.21
N ARG A 228 -2.32 -14.90 18.01
CA ARG A 228 -1.15 -15.68 18.48
C ARG A 228 -1.51 -17.00 19.15
N PRO A 229 -2.41 -17.04 20.15
CA PRO A 229 -2.72 -18.30 20.83
C PRO A 229 -3.30 -19.37 19.89
N ASP A 230 -4.13 -18.97 18.92
CA ASP A 230 -4.73 -19.93 17.99
C ASP A 230 -3.70 -20.51 17.04
N ILE A 231 -2.87 -19.67 16.39
CA ILE A 231 -1.84 -20.19 15.47
C ILE A 231 -0.80 -21.07 16.20
N GLU A 232 -0.37 -20.69 17.41
CA GLU A 232 0.55 -21.49 18.22
C GLU A 232 -0.04 -22.83 18.62
N ASN A 233 -1.33 -22.87 18.99
CA ASN A 233 -2.05 -24.12 19.27
C ASN A 233 -2.15 -25.00 18.01
N ARG A 234 -2.46 -24.42 16.84
CA ARG A 234 -2.53 -25.19 15.57
C ARG A 234 -1.17 -25.77 15.17
N ILE A 235 -0.08 -25.05 15.45
CA ILE A 235 1.28 -25.57 15.23
C ILE A 235 1.60 -26.67 16.23
N LYS A 236 1.31 -26.50 17.51
CA LYS A 236 1.58 -27.47 18.56
C LYS A 236 0.84 -28.78 18.36
N GLU A 237 -0.41 -28.75 17.93
CA GLU A 237 -1.21 -29.94 17.64
C GLU A 237 -0.90 -30.59 16.27
N GLY A 238 -0.07 -29.93 15.43
CA GLY A 238 0.31 -30.42 14.11
C GLY A 238 -0.71 -30.19 12.99
N SER A 239 -1.80 -29.45 13.24
CA SER A 239 -2.79 -29.13 12.20
C SER A 239 -2.35 -28.00 11.26
N VAL A 240 -1.31 -27.26 11.62
CA VAL A 240 -0.48 -26.41 10.76
C VAL A 240 0.96 -26.86 10.94
N ALA A 241 1.59 -27.39 9.89
CA ALA A 241 3.02 -27.66 9.90
C ALA A 241 3.81 -26.34 9.93
N ALA A 242 4.92 -26.27 10.67
CA ALA A 242 5.71 -25.03 10.74
C ALA A 242 7.22 -25.31 10.68
N HIS A 243 7.93 -24.53 9.87
CA HIS A 243 9.37 -24.53 9.75
C HIS A 243 9.92 -23.14 10.13
N PHE A 244 10.49 -23.04 11.32
CA PHE A 244 11.18 -21.85 11.81
C PHE A 244 12.68 -21.89 11.48
N ASN A 245 13.37 -20.74 11.58
CA ASN A 245 14.77 -20.57 11.15
C ASN A 245 15.01 -21.05 9.71
N THR A 246 13.99 -20.93 8.84
CA THR A 246 13.94 -21.53 7.52
C THR A 246 13.68 -20.46 6.47
N THR A 247 14.49 -20.45 5.41
CA THR A 247 14.36 -19.55 4.26
C THR A 247 13.94 -20.30 3.01
N ILE A 248 13.39 -19.58 2.04
CA ILE A 248 13.06 -20.13 0.73
C ILE A 248 14.29 -20.02 -0.17
N ALA A 249 14.69 -21.13 -0.80
CA ALA A 249 15.79 -21.17 -1.75
C ALA A 249 15.30 -21.16 -3.21
N ALA A 250 14.18 -21.84 -3.51
CA ALA A 250 13.56 -21.86 -4.83
C ALA A 250 12.11 -22.34 -4.74
N ILE A 251 11.30 -22.04 -5.75
CA ILE A 251 9.93 -22.53 -5.92
C ILE A 251 9.85 -23.20 -7.28
N THR A 252 9.21 -24.38 -7.33
CA THR A 252 8.95 -25.12 -8.56
C THR A 252 7.45 -25.33 -8.74
N ASP A 253 7.03 -25.97 -9.81
CA ASP A 253 5.60 -26.23 -10.10
C ASP A 253 4.90 -27.08 -9.03
N THR A 254 5.66 -27.88 -8.24
CA THR A 254 5.09 -28.90 -7.33
C THR A 254 5.62 -28.84 -5.90
N HIS A 255 6.68 -28.07 -5.65
CA HIS A 255 7.30 -27.98 -4.32
C HIS A 255 8.06 -26.67 -4.10
N VAL A 256 8.31 -26.39 -2.85
CA VAL A 256 9.17 -25.29 -2.40
C VAL A 256 10.44 -25.88 -1.83
N VAL A 257 11.60 -25.45 -2.34
CA VAL A 257 12.92 -25.79 -1.78
C VAL A 257 13.20 -24.80 -0.64
N VAL A 258 13.36 -25.31 0.56
CA VAL A 258 13.64 -24.52 1.75
C VAL A 258 15.03 -24.87 2.29
N GLU A 259 15.62 -23.94 3.04
CA GLU A 259 16.94 -24.11 3.66
C GLU A 259 16.85 -23.81 5.15
N THR A 260 17.25 -24.80 5.97
CA THR A 260 17.31 -24.72 7.42
C THR A 260 18.73 -25.10 7.88
N ALA A 261 19.42 -24.21 8.56
CA ALA A 261 20.80 -24.45 9.03
C ALA A 261 21.77 -24.95 7.94
N GLY A 262 21.64 -24.42 6.71
CA GLY A 262 22.46 -24.81 5.55
C GLY A 262 22.05 -26.12 4.86
N VAL A 263 21.01 -26.81 5.35
CA VAL A 263 20.50 -28.04 4.75
C VAL A 263 19.22 -27.71 3.95
N ARG A 264 19.20 -28.16 2.70
CA ARG A 264 18.03 -27.99 1.82
C ARG A 264 17.14 -29.22 1.86
N HIS A 265 15.83 -28.97 1.86
CA HIS A 265 14.81 -29.98 1.70
C HIS A 265 13.61 -29.43 0.93
N GLU A 266 12.73 -30.30 0.47
CA GLU A 266 11.59 -29.96 -0.36
C GLU A 266 10.29 -30.10 0.45
N ILE A 267 9.40 -29.12 0.27
CA ILE A 267 8.05 -29.12 0.82
C ILE A 267 7.08 -29.13 -0.36
N ALA A 268 6.27 -30.18 -0.48
CA ALA A 268 5.28 -30.28 -1.54
C ALA A 268 4.25 -29.15 -1.44
N ALA A 269 3.98 -28.47 -2.55
CA ALA A 269 3.08 -27.33 -2.60
C ALA A 269 2.28 -27.29 -3.90
N ASP A 270 0.98 -27.05 -3.77
CA ASP A 270 0.08 -26.77 -4.89
C ASP A 270 -0.17 -25.26 -5.05
N ALA A 271 0.16 -24.50 -4.01
CA ALA A 271 0.15 -23.03 -4.01
C ALA A 271 1.13 -22.49 -2.97
N VAL A 272 1.67 -21.29 -3.25
CA VAL A 272 2.61 -20.59 -2.36
C VAL A 272 2.14 -19.17 -2.12
N LEU A 273 2.05 -18.78 -0.86
CA LEU A 273 1.67 -17.43 -0.43
C LEU A 273 2.88 -16.75 0.24
N LEU A 274 3.50 -15.80 -0.44
CA LEU A 274 4.65 -15.06 0.05
C LEU A 274 4.19 -13.81 0.82
N LEU A 275 3.75 -13.98 2.07
CA LEU A 275 3.23 -12.93 2.93
C LEU A 275 4.36 -12.28 3.75
N THR A 276 5.36 -11.79 3.04
CA THR A 276 6.63 -11.27 3.55
C THR A 276 6.58 -9.79 3.92
N GLY A 277 5.40 -9.19 3.84
CA GLY A 277 5.17 -7.76 4.09
C GLY A 277 5.35 -6.90 2.84
N TYR A 278 5.22 -5.59 3.03
CA TYR A 278 5.18 -4.60 1.96
C TYR A 278 6.10 -3.44 2.31
N ARG A 279 6.35 -2.55 1.34
CA ARG A 279 7.12 -1.31 1.53
C ARG A 279 6.62 -0.22 0.59
N ALA A 280 6.82 1.04 0.95
CA ALA A 280 6.63 2.17 0.04
C ALA A 280 7.52 2.01 -1.21
N ASP A 281 7.13 2.63 -2.32
CA ASP A 281 7.92 2.59 -3.57
C ASP A 281 9.12 3.55 -3.51
N PRO A 282 10.34 3.08 -3.20
CA PRO A 282 11.49 3.95 -3.06
C PRO A 282 11.98 4.51 -4.42
N ALA A 283 11.71 3.80 -5.51
CA ALA A 283 12.12 4.25 -6.84
C ALA A 283 11.27 5.44 -7.28
N PHE A 284 9.96 5.39 -7.05
CA PHE A 284 9.07 6.50 -7.35
C PHE A 284 9.41 7.74 -6.52
N LEU A 285 9.60 7.58 -5.21
CA LEU A 285 9.96 8.69 -4.32
C LEU A 285 11.28 9.37 -4.73
N ARG A 286 12.32 8.58 -5.04
CA ARG A 286 13.59 9.11 -5.56
C ARG A 286 13.42 9.79 -6.91
N GLY A 287 12.59 9.22 -7.79
CA GLY A 287 12.27 9.81 -9.10
C GLY A 287 11.59 11.17 -8.98
N ALA A 288 10.82 11.39 -7.91
CA ALA A 288 10.23 12.70 -7.57
C ALA A 288 11.19 13.64 -6.81
N GLY A 289 12.46 13.26 -6.63
CA GLY A 289 13.47 14.06 -5.95
C GLY A 289 13.47 13.93 -4.42
N VAL A 290 12.68 13.01 -3.87
CA VAL A 290 12.59 12.81 -2.41
C VAL A 290 13.80 12.02 -1.91
N THR A 291 14.50 12.59 -0.92
CA THR A 291 15.58 11.91 -0.21
C THR A 291 15.00 10.87 0.74
N LEU A 292 15.56 9.67 0.73
CA LEU A 292 15.15 8.58 1.62
C LEU A 292 16.29 8.24 2.58
N ASP A 293 15.95 7.95 3.82
CA ASP A 293 16.86 7.33 4.75
C ASP A 293 17.36 5.98 4.16
N PRO A 294 18.68 5.72 4.13
CA PRO A 294 19.22 4.56 3.41
C PRO A 294 18.84 3.20 4.04
N GLU A 295 18.59 3.16 5.35
CA GLU A 295 18.27 1.93 6.07
C GLU A 295 16.76 1.69 6.18
N THR A 296 16.03 2.74 6.55
CA THR A 296 14.60 2.65 6.85
C THR A 296 13.72 2.95 5.65
N LEU A 297 14.26 3.56 4.58
CA LEU A 297 13.54 4.08 3.42
C LEU A 297 12.43 5.09 3.79
N ILE A 298 12.50 5.69 4.97
CA ILE A 298 11.60 6.76 5.39
C ILE A 298 11.93 8.01 4.57
N PRO A 299 10.95 8.67 3.92
CA PRO A 299 11.19 9.90 3.20
C PRO A 299 11.58 11.04 4.16
N SER A 300 12.61 11.80 3.77
CA SER A 300 12.96 13.05 4.47
C SER A 300 11.77 14.00 4.41
N HIS A 301 11.31 14.44 5.57
CA HIS A 301 10.18 15.35 5.69
C HIS A 301 10.23 16.14 7.00
N ASP A 302 9.59 17.29 7.01
CA ASP A 302 9.30 18.03 8.23
C ASP A 302 8.12 17.35 8.97
N PRO A 303 8.30 16.88 10.20
CA PRO A 303 7.24 16.21 10.95
C PRO A 303 6.03 17.12 11.29
N ALA A 304 6.19 18.44 11.25
CA ALA A 304 5.12 19.37 11.53
C ALA A 304 4.24 19.65 10.29
N THR A 305 4.81 19.62 9.08
CA THR A 305 4.10 19.96 7.84
C THR A 305 3.95 18.78 6.89
N PHE A 306 4.71 17.71 7.06
CA PHE A 306 4.87 16.56 6.16
C PHE A 306 5.44 16.94 4.77
N GLU A 307 6.04 18.13 4.65
CA GLU A 307 6.75 18.54 3.45
C GLU A 307 8.08 17.81 3.34
N THR A 308 8.40 17.34 2.14
CA THR A 308 9.67 16.66 1.87
C THR A 308 10.82 17.66 1.71
N ASN A 309 12.02 17.15 1.41
CA ASN A 309 13.14 17.99 0.95
C ASN A 309 12.86 18.74 -0.37
N VAL A 310 11.80 18.36 -1.10
CA VAL A 310 11.34 19.06 -2.31
C VAL A 310 10.22 20.02 -1.92
N PRO A 311 10.42 21.35 -2.04
CA PRO A 311 9.41 22.33 -1.66
C PRO A 311 8.07 22.11 -2.37
N ASN A 312 6.96 22.18 -1.63
CA ASN A 312 5.58 21.90 -2.05
C ASN A 312 5.30 20.45 -2.47
N LEU A 313 6.21 19.51 -2.19
CA LEU A 313 5.97 18.08 -2.31
C LEU A 313 5.82 17.49 -0.91
N PHE A 314 4.65 16.94 -0.61
CA PHE A 314 4.28 16.40 0.69
C PHE A 314 4.10 14.89 0.65
N VAL A 315 4.26 14.24 1.80
CA VAL A 315 4.02 12.80 1.96
C VAL A 315 2.99 12.55 3.06
N ALA A 316 2.06 11.62 2.83
CA ALA A 316 1.00 11.29 3.79
C ALA A 316 0.77 9.79 3.91
N GLY A 317 0.31 9.36 5.09
CA GLY A 317 -0.08 7.97 5.36
C GLY A 317 1.07 6.98 5.29
N GLY A 318 0.80 5.78 4.80
CA GLY A 318 1.70 4.64 4.85
C GLY A 318 3.08 4.84 4.20
N GLN A 319 3.25 5.82 3.33
CA GLN A 319 4.56 6.14 2.75
C GLN A 319 5.60 6.58 3.78
N LEU A 320 5.15 7.20 4.88
CA LEU A 320 6.00 7.62 5.99
C LEU A 320 6.55 6.44 6.80
N ALA A 321 6.04 5.25 6.62
CA ALA A 321 6.47 4.06 7.35
C ALA A 321 7.78 3.44 6.82
N GLY A 322 8.19 3.76 5.58
CA GLY A 322 9.34 3.14 4.93
C GLY A 322 9.23 1.60 4.95
N VAL A 323 10.23 0.92 5.53
CA VAL A 323 10.21 -0.53 5.75
C VAL A 323 9.48 -0.95 7.04
N ARG A 324 9.13 0.01 7.91
CA ARG A 324 8.47 -0.23 9.20
C ARG A 324 6.94 -0.09 9.07
N THR A 325 6.33 -0.85 8.17
CA THR A 325 4.90 -0.75 7.83
C THR A 325 3.92 -0.97 8.99
N GLY A 326 4.40 -1.32 10.18
CA GLY A 326 3.59 -1.44 11.40
C GLY A 326 3.49 -0.17 12.23
N THR A 327 3.90 1.00 11.75
CA THR A 327 3.89 2.26 12.50
C THR A 327 2.85 3.27 12.03
N ILE A 328 2.49 3.23 10.74
CA ILE A 328 1.50 4.13 10.15
C ILE A 328 0.29 3.31 9.68
N PHE A 329 -0.85 3.63 10.23
CA PHE A 329 -2.15 3.04 9.96
C PHE A 329 -3.17 4.13 9.61
N ILE A 330 -4.44 3.76 9.38
CA ILE A 330 -5.52 4.71 9.14
C ILE A 330 -5.69 5.62 10.36
N GLU A 331 -5.60 5.05 11.56
CA GLU A 331 -5.81 5.69 12.86
C GLU A 331 -4.96 6.95 13.07
N ASN A 332 -3.72 6.95 12.60
CA ASN A 332 -2.82 8.11 12.69
C ASN A 332 -2.62 8.81 11.34
N GLY A 333 -2.58 8.10 10.24
CA GLY A 333 -2.37 8.66 8.91
C GLY A 333 -3.51 9.56 8.41
N ARG A 334 -4.71 9.42 8.95
CA ARG A 334 -5.89 10.24 8.61
C ARG A 334 -5.75 11.72 8.99
N PHE A 335 -4.86 12.04 9.91
CA PHE A 335 -4.65 13.43 10.38
C PHE A 335 -3.61 14.20 9.56
N HIS A 336 -2.76 13.51 8.76
CA HIS A 336 -1.72 14.17 7.99
C HIS A 336 -2.29 15.18 6.98
N GLY A 337 -3.44 14.85 6.37
CA GLY A 337 -4.07 15.69 5.35
C GLY A 337 -4.45 17.08 5.85
N GLU A 338 -4.96 17.19 7.08
CA GLU A 338 -5.34 18.49 7.67
C GLU A 338 -4.13 19.40 7.84
N GLN A 339 -3.02 18.86 8.37
CA GLN A 339 -1.80 19.63 8.57
C GLN A 339 -1.19 20.09 7.24
N ILE A 340 -1.21 19.23 6.21
CA ILE A 340 -0.74 19.56 4.87
C ILE A 340 -1.60 20.66 4.25
N ALA A 341 -2.93 20.50 4.28
CA ALA A 341 -3.86 21.47 3.68
C ALA A 341 -3.78 22.84 4.35
N LYS A 342 -3.64 22.88 5.67
CA LYS A 342 -3.42 24.13 6.43
C LYS A 342 -2.15 24.83 5.96
N THR A 343 -1.03 24.11 5.87
CA THR A 343 0.25 24.66 5.39
C THR A 343 0.13 25.20 3.96
N LEU A 344 -0.58 24.49 3.09
CA LEU A 344 -0.80 24.92 1.71
C LEU A 344 -1.72 26.14 1.62
N ALA A 345 -2.79 26.19 2.40
CA ALA A 345 -3.70 27.34 2.43
C ALA A 345 -2.99 28.64 2.89
N GLU A 346 -2.13 28.54 3.89
CA GLU A 346 -1.31 29.66 4.37
C GLU A 346 -0.36 30.17 3.26
N ARG A 347 0.21 29.28 2.45
CA ARG A 347 1.17 29.64 1.38
C ARG A 347 0.49 30.11 0.09
N LEU A 348 -0.58 29.43 -0.32
CA LEU A 348 -1.25 29.67 -1.60
C LEU A 348 -2.36 30.73 -1.50
N GLY A 349 -2.95 30.92 -0.29
CA GLY A 349 -3.99 31.90 -0.01
C GLY A 349 -3.50 33.32 0.22
N GLN A 350 -2.19 33.55 0.30
CA GLN A 350 -1.57 34.88 0.46
C GLN A 350 -1.37 35.66 -0.86
N ARG A 351 -2.02 35.24 -1.95
CA ARG A 351 -1.91 35.88 -3.27
C ARG A 351 -3.22 36.56 -3.67
#